data_d06ff9fd15b47564da7059c7e46fa0c6
#
_entry.id   d06ff9fd15b47564da7059c7e46fa0c6
#
_cell.length_a   1.000
_cell.length_b   1.000
_cell.length_c   1.000
_cell.angle_alpha   90.00
_cell.angle_beta   90.00
_cell.angle_gamma   90.00
#
_symmetry.space_group_name_H-M   'P 1'
#
loop_
_entity.id
_entity.type
_entity.pdbx_description
1 polymer ?
#
loop_
_entity_poly.entity_id
_entity_poly.type
_entity_poly.pdbx_seq_one_letter_code
_entity_poly.pdbx_strand_id
1 'polypeptide(L)'
;MSPTVFIKPTNENLTDCVRECFDAFGGVNSIIKESGKVFLKLNLTMPDLSAITTPEVVLSTIEVIKEANVDPKNIYVFDNCAVAIFTRVCFAVDNLGKRIRKLGAKPICLDEQKSIDVEFNGKALDKPIPIPKILHENLIENREENTYINLPKLKTHLQAGMTNCIKNQHGLLYDDEKVYNHHLINEKVIDILRKFKPDFNIVDATSVVDYGHIAMLPEWHIPMGLLLSGTDPVAVDTVGAKLLGIDEVKYIQLAADEGFGINKFEEINILPTRELIDQYKLQLHWKNVPLKSSKNVVLVRGKEKACRTGCLALGMAFILFTHDIDCAPCVGVIGKGHDTTELDMHPGPFIVNGPCAVSELKNYFEMRKKREKIDVIYINDHCNLAELTKNVRKYAKLPLSTLLKLTPVSFLKTLGLMIWAKFHGVRCQSGM
;
A
#
# COMPACT_ATOMS: atom_id res chain seq x y z
N MET A 1 30.12 -4.90 6.53
CA MET A 1 29.52 -5.98 7.34
C MET A 1 28.28 -6.49 6.62
N SER A 2 28.04 -7.80 6.65
CA SER A 2 26.81 -8.37 6.12
C SER A 2 25.60 -7.86 6.93
N PRO A 3 24.49 -7.46 6.30
CA PRO A 3 23.29 -7.05 7.02
C PRO A 3 22.67 -8.27 7.72
N THR A 4 22.05 -8.03 8.87
CA THR A 4 21.35 -9.06 9.63
C THR A 4 19.84 -8.88 9.49
N VAL A 5 19.13 -9.98 9.30
CA VAL A 5 17.68 -10.07 9.39
C VAL A 5 17.33 -11.12 10.44
N PHE A 6 16.56 -10.71 11.44
CA PHE A 6 16.05 -11.60 12.48
C PHE A 6 14.64 -12.05 12.14
N ILE A 7 14.35 -13.34 12.26
CA ILE A 7 13.04 -13.95 12.03
C ILE A 7 12.55 -14.55 13.34
N LYS A 8 11.40 -14.08 13.84
CA LYS A 8 10.77 -14.57 15.06
C LYS A 8 9.41 -15.21 14.78
N PRO A 9 9.23 -16.51 15.02
CA PRO A 9 7.91 -17.14 15.09
C PRO A 9 7.07 -16.55 16.24
N THR A 10 5.79 -16.27 15.96
CA THR A 10 4.86 -15.63 16.92
C THR A 10 3.99 -16.65 17.65
N ASN A 11 4.57 -17.74 18.12
CA ASN A 11 3.93 -18.80 18.88
C ASN A 11 3.90 -18.55 20.40
N GLU A 12 4.41 -17.39 20.82
CA GLU A 12 4.51 -16.95 22.22
C GLU A 12 3.76 -15.62 22.41
N ASN A 13 3.97 -14.98 23.58
CA ASN A 13 3.45 -13.63 23.81
C ASN A 13 4.03 -12.66 22.79
N LEU A 14 3.17 -11.91 22.10
CA LEU A 14 3.60 -11.07 20.99
C LEU A 14 4.50 -9.91 21.45
N THR A 15 4.32 -9.40 22.67
CA THR A 15 5.19 -8.36 23.24
C THR A 15 6.60 -8.91 23.45
N ASP A 16 6.74 -10.16 23.87
CA ASP A 16 8.04 -10.80 24.00
C ASP A 16 8.68 -11.03 22.63
N CYS A 17 7.90 -11.47 21.63
CA CYS A 17 8.38 -11.60 20.25
C CYS A 17 8.90 -10.27 19.67
N VAL A 18 8.19 -9.16 19.94
CA VAL A 18 8.64 -7.82 19.53
C VAL A 18 9.90 -7.40 20.28
N ARG A 19 10.00 -7.70 21.59
CA ARG A 19 11.21 -7.41 22.38
C ARG A 19 12.42 -8.13 21.80
N GLU A 20 12.29 -9.41 21.47
CA GLU A 20 13.37 -10.17 20.83
C GLU A 20 13.76 -9.60 19.45
N CYS A 21 12.84 -8.98 18.71
CA CYS A 21 13.16 -8.25 17.49
C CYS A 21 14.12 -7.08 17.74
N PHE A 22 14.02 -6.39 18.87
CA PHE A 22 14.99 -5.36 19.26
C PHE A 22 16.27 -5.98 19.85
N ASP A 23 16.16 -7.02 20.67
CA ASP A 23 17.28 -7.65 21.38
C ASP A 23 18.30 -8.23 20.41
N ALA A 24 17.84 -8.76 19.27
CA ALA A 24 18.70 -9.24 18.18
C ALA A 24 19.62 -8.13 17.60
N PHE A 25 19.34 -6.86 17.91
CA PHE A 25 20.10 -5.68 17.47
C PHE A 25 20.65 -4.85 18.66
N GLY A 26 20.81 -5.48 19.82
CA GLY A 26 21.37 -4.84 21.02
C GLY A 26 20.33 -4.17 21.92
N GLY A 27 19.04 -4.45 21.72
CA GLY A 27 17.93 -3.94 22.51
C GLY A 27 17.41 -2.58 22.02
N VAL A 28 16.31 -2.14 22.64
CA VAL A 28 15.61 -0.90 22.26
C VAL A 28 16.53 0.32 22.31
N ASN A 29 17.36 0.42 23.36
CA ASN A 29 18.26 1.56 23.57
C ASN A 29 19.37 1.68 22.50
N SER A 30 19.68 0.60 21.77
CA SER A 30 20.62 0.65 20.64
C SER A 30 19.97 1.19 19.36
N ILE A 31 18.65 1.21 19.29
CA ILE A 31 17.88 1.65 18.12
C ILE A 31 17.34 3.08 18.34
N ILE A 32 16.85 3.38 19.56
CA ILE A 32 16.21 4.65 19.86
C ILE A 32 17.27 5.69 20.26
N LYS A 33 17.19 6.86 19.63
CA LYS A 33 18.03 8.00 19.92
C LYS A 33 17.61 8.63 21.25
N GLU A 34 18.60 8.97 22.08
CA GLU A 34 18.35 9.59 23.39
C GLU A 34 17.57 10.90 23.24
N SER A 35 16.60 11.11 24.12
CA SER A 35 15.75 12.32 24.20
C SER A 35 14.95 12.72 22.96
N GLY A 36 15.01 11.96 21.89
CA GLY A 36 14.27 12.21 20.66
C GLY A 36 12.84 11.70 20.68
N LYS A 37 12.10 12.03 19.62
CA LYS A 37 10.79 11.45 19.35
C LYS A 37 10.93 10.14 18.58
N VAL A 38 10.00 9.22 18.81
CA VAL A 38 9.91 7.96 18.08
C VAL A 38 8.73 8.01 17.13
N PHE A 39 9.00 7.80 15.85
CA PHE A 39 8.03 7.80 14.76
C PHE A 39 7.80 6.38 14.29
N LEU A 40 6.60 5.82 14.55
CA LEU A 40 6.18 4.48 14.15
C LEU A 40 5.31 4.58 12.90
N LYS A 41 5.84 4.19 11.74
CA LYS A 41 5.10 4.13 10.48
C LYS A 41 4.39 2.80 10.34
N LEU A 42 3.06 2.84 10.30
CA LEU A 42 2.23 1.65 10.08
C LEU A 42 2.07 1.33 8.58
N ASN A 43 1.37 0.26 8.28
CA ASN A 43 0.72 0.01 7.00
C ASN A 43 -0.80 0.02 7.21
N LEU A 44 -1.46 1.11 6.87
CA LEU A 44 -2.91 1.27 6.98
C LEU A 44 -3.55 1.38 5.59
N THR A 45 -3.37 0.36 4.75
CA THR A 45 -3.81 0.44 3.34
C THR A 45 -5.30 0.67 3.21
N MET A 46 -6.12 -0.10 3.92
CA MET A 46 -7.58 -0.02 3.90
C MET A 46 -8.13 -0.34 5.29
N PRO A 47 -9.40 0.02 5.59
CA PRO A 47 -10.02 -0.28 6.89
C PRO A 47 -10.42 -1.75 7.00
N ASP A 48 -9.46 -2.64 6.88
CA ASP A 48 -9.58 -4.09 6.96
C ASP A 48 -8.39 -4.68 7.70
N LEU A 49 -8.63 -5.62 8.65
CA LEU A 49 -7.57 -6.22 9.48
C LEU A 49 -6.53 -6.99 8.66
N SER A 50 -6.92 -7.58 7.53
CA SER A 50 -5.98 -8.27 6.64
C SER A 50 -5.03 -7.31 5.91
N ALA A 51 -5.45 -6.06 5.74
CA ALA A 51 -4.76 -5.05 4.93
C ALA A 51 -3.85 -4.11 5.74
N ILE A 52 -3.98 -4.10 7.08
CA ILE A 52 -3.24 -3.21 7.97
C ILE A 52 -2.20 -3.96 8.82
N THR A 53 -1.22 -3.24 9.36
CA THR A 53 -0.38 -3.77 10.43
C THR A 53 -1.24 -4.23 11.58
N THR A 54 -1.05 -5.46 12.03
CA THR A 54 -1.84 -6.08 13.09
C THR A 54 -1.82 -5.19 14.35
N PRO A 55 -2.99 -4.82 14.90
CA PRO A 55 -3.08 -3.93 16.06
C PRO A 55 -2.20 -4.35 17.23
N GLU A 56 -2.14 -5.66 17.52
CA GLU A 56 -1.33 -6.22 18.59
C GLU A 56 0.17 -5.99 18.38
N VAL A 57 0.69 -6.09 17.16
CA VAL A 57 2.09 -5.78 16.83
C VAL A 57 2.39 -4.30 17.12
N VAL A 58 1.48 -3.40 16.75
CA VAL A 58 1.62 -1.95 17.01
C VAL A 58 1.67 -1.66 18.50
N LEU A 59 0.74 -2.23 19.27
CA LEU A 59 0.63 -1.98 20.71
C LEU A 59 1.80 -2.58 21.47
N SER A 60 2.21 -3.81 21.14
CA SER A 60 3.39 -4.47 21.69
C SER A 60 4.67 -3.66 21.42
N THR A 61 4.80 -3.09 20.21
CA THR A 61 5.93 -2.22 19.89
C THR A 61 5.96 -0.97 20.77
N ILE A 62 4.81 -0.33 21.01
CA ILE A 62 4.71 0.83 21.90
C ILE A 62 5.08 0.43 23.33
N GLU A 63 4.60 -0.71 23.82
CA GLU A 63 4.91 -1.20 25.18
C GLU A 63 6.40 -1.47 25.35
N VAL A 64 7.04 -2.16 24.43
CA VAL A 64 8.48 -2.45 24.46
C VAL A 64 9.32 -1.15 24.42
N ILE A 65 8.91 -0.15 23.62
CA ILE A 65 9.58 1.14 23.59
C ILE A 65 9.44 1.89 24.93
N LYS A 66 8.29 1.80 25.58
CA LYS A 66 8.07 2.41 26.91
C LYS A 66 8.94 1.77 28.00
N GLU A 67 9.21 0.48 27.92
CA GLU A 67 10.12 -0.23 28.84
C GLU A 67 11.55 0.35 28.82
N ALA A 68 11.95 0.95 27.69
CA ALA A 68 13.21 1.68 27.56
C ALA A 68 13.16 3.13 28.07
N ASN A 69 12.19 3.48 28.92
CA ASN A 69 11.98 4.79 29.54
C ASN A 69 11.65 5.92 28.54
N VAL A 70 11.17 5.62 27.35
CA VAL A 70 10.68 6.63 26.41
C VAL A 70 9.32 7.16 26.89
N ASP A 71 9.20 8.48 27.08
CA ASP A 71 7.88 9.08 27.38
C ASP A 71 6.90 8.75 26.24
N PRO A 72 5.78 8.08 26.50
CA PRO A 72 4.81 7.73 25.48
C PRO A 72 4.27 8.94 24.71
N LYS A 73 4.30 10.14 25.30
CA LYS A 73 3.95 11.39 24.60
C LYS A 73 4.88 11.74 23.45
N ASN A 74 6.08 11.14 23.42
CA ASN A 74 7.06 11.28 22.34
C ASN A 74 6.97 10.16 21.29
N ILE A 75 6.00 9.23 21.41
CA ILE A 75 5.74 8.18 20.44
C ILE A 75 4.61 8.60 19.51
N TYR A 76 4.92 8.77 18.22
CA TYR A 76 4.02 9.16 17.15
C TYR A 76 3.76 7.98 16.23
N VAL A 77 2.51 7.51 16.17
CA VAL A 77 2.10 6.36 15.35
C VAL A 77 1.32 6.86 14.15
N PHE A 78 1.80 6.66 12.94
CA PHE A 78 1.28 7.39 11.80
C PHE A 78 1.18 6.56 10.51
N ASP A 79 0.32 7.00 9.63
CA ASP A 79 0.22 6.59 8.23
C ASP A 79 -0.62 7.57 7.41
N ASN A 80 -0.64 7.37 6.09
CA ASN A 80 -1.66 7.80 5.17
C ASN A 80 -2.11 6.58 4.33
N CYS A 81 -3.38 6.20 4.45
CA CYS A 81 -3.93 4.99 3.82
C CYS A 81 -4.00 5.06 2.29
N ALA A 82 -4.63 4.11 1.64
CA ALA A 82 -4.77 4.10 0.19
C ALA A 82 -5.60 5.30 -0.32
N VAL A 83 -5.40 5.65 -1.59
CA VAL A 83 -6.13 6.72 -2.28
C VAL A 83 -7.64 6.59 -2.09
N ALA A 84 -8.29 7.70 -1.86
CA ALA A 84 -9.74 7.82 -1.64
C ALA A 84 -10.27 7.24 -0.32
N ILE A 85 -9.39 6.96 0.65
CA ILE A 85 -9.76 6.47 1.98
C ILE A 85 -9.22 7.41 3.06
N PHE A 86 -10.04 7.78 4.03
CA PHE A 86 -9.60 8.60 5.16
C PHE A 86 -8.80 7.77 6.17
N THR A 87 -7.61 8.22 6.51
CA THR A 87 -6.72 7.50 7.45
C THR A 87 -7.37 7.30 8.82
N ARG A 88 -8.19 8.24 9.26
CA ARG A 88 -8.94 8.15 10.52
C ARG A 88 -9.91 6.95 10.55
N VAL A 89 -10.44 6.54 9.40
CA VAL A 89 -11.30 5.34 9.29
C VAL A 89 -10.46 4.07 9.51
N CYS A 90 -9.23 4.03 9.00
CA CYS A 90 -8.31 2.92 9.23
C CYS A 90 -7.92 2.81 10.71
N PHE A 91 -7.63 3.92 11.38
CA PHE A 91 -7.40 3.94 12.83
C PHE A 91 -8.64 3.57 13.67
N ALA A 92 -9.83 3.58 13.07
CA ALA A 92 -11.05 3.14 13.75
C ALA A 92 -11.24 1.62 13.73
N VAL A 93 -10.53 0.90 12.85
CA VAL A 93 -10.52 -0.57 12.81
C VAL A 93 -9.97 -1.08 14.13
N ASP A 94 -10.66 -2.02 14.74
CA ASP A 94 -10.37 -2.56 16.08
C ASP A 94 -10.08 -1.49 17.15
N ASN A 95 -10.64 -0.30 16.97
CA ASN A 95 -10.38 0.86 17.84
C ASN A 95 -8.87 1.21 17.99
N LEU A 96 -8.02 0.86 17.01
CA LEU A 96 -6.57 0.99 17.08
C LEU A 96 -6.14 2.38 17.57
N GLY A 97 -6.64 3.46 16.99
CA GLY A 97 -6.30 4.82 17.40
C GLY A 97 -6.68 5.14 18.86
N LYS A 98 -7.75 4.53 19.41
CA LYS A 98 -8.13 4.67 20.82
C LYS A 98 -7.20 3.85 21.72
N ARG A 99 -6.83 2.64 21.29
CA ARG A 99 -5.91 1.76 22.02
C ARG A 99 -4.51 2.38 22.12
N ILE A 100 -4.00 2.97 21.01
CA ILE A 100 -2.73 3.72 20.99
C ILE A 100 -2.75 4.86 22.02
N ARG A 101 -3.83 5.68 22.03
CA ARG A 101 -3.96 6.77 23.01
C ARG A 101 -4.02 6.28 24.47
N LYS A 102 -4.60 5.12 24.73
CA LYS A 102 -4.60 4.52 26.07
C LYS A 102 -3.19 4.19 26.57
N LEU A 103 -2.25 3.87 25.68
CA LEU A 103 -0.84 3.66 26.00
C LEU A 103 -0.06 4.99 26.16
N GLY A 104 -0.71 6.13 25.92
CA GLY A 104 -0.12 7.48 25.99
C GLY A 104 0.51 7.95 24.69
N ALA A 105 0.60 7.12 23.64
CA ALA A 105 1.13 7.46 22.34
C ALA A 105 0.14 8.24 21.46
N LYS A 106 0.62 8.88 20.39
CA LYS A 106 -0.15 9.79 19.54
C LYS A 106 -0.42 9.18 18.15
N PRO A 107 -1.64 8.74 17.83
CA PRO A 107 -2.00 8.38 16.47
C PRO A 107 -2.13 9.63 15.62
N ILE A 108 -1.45 9.67 14.47
CA ILE A 108 -1.39 10.80 13.53
C ILE A 108 -1.90 10.34 12.16
N CYS A 109 -2.96 10.99 11.68
CA CYS A 109 -3.44 10.86 10.31
C CYS A 109 -2.68 11.86 9.43
N LEU A 110 -1.88 11.39 8.48
CA LEU A 110 -1.04 12.27 7.66
C LEU A 110 -1.86 13.12 6.69
N ASP A 111 -2.98 12.59 6.18
CA ASP A 111 -3.94 13.30 5.34
C ASP A 111 -4.60 14.52 6.01
N GLU A 112 -4.50 14.63 7.34
CA GLU A 112 -5.01 15.74 8.15
C GLU A 112 -3.92 16.79 8.47
N GLN A 113 -2.66 16.56 8.09
CA GLN A 113 -1.54 17.43 8.45
C GLN A 113 -1.38 18.56 7.42
N LYS A 114 -0.86 19.70 7.90
CA LYS A 114 -0.38 20.77 7.02
C LYS A 114 0.75 20.26 6.16
N SER A 115 0.89 20.77 4.94
CA SER A 115 1.94 20.39 4.01
C SER A 115 3.05 21.42 3.91
N ILE A 116 4.19 20.94 3.44
CA ILE A 116 5.32 21.71 2.94
C ILE A 116 5.81 21.05 1.66
N ASP A 117 6.24 21.85 0.68
CA ASP A 117 6.79 21.33 -0.56
C ASP A 117 8.25 20.93 -0.39
N VAL A 118 8.60 19.74 -0.87
CA VAL A 118 9.95 19.16 -0.78
C VAL A 118 10.42 18.69 -2.14
N GLU A 119 11.65 19.06 -2.50
CA GLU A 119 12.34 18.57 -3.70
C GLU A 119 12.88 17.17 -3.43
N PHE A 120 12.37 16.18 -4.17
CA PHE A 120 12.91 14.82 -4.17
C PHE A 120 14.02 14.64 -5.19
N ASN A 121 14.00 15.43 -6.27
CA ASN A 121 14.93 15.31 -7.40
C ASN A 121 15.00 13.87 -7.91
N GLY A 122 13.84 13.22 -7.93
CA GLY A 122 13.69 11.82 -8.24
C GLY A 122 13.28 11.56 -9.68
N LYS A 123 13.24 10.29 -10.06
CA LYS A 123 12.80 9.87 -11.39
C LYS A 123 11.29 9.90 -11.54
N ALA A 124 10.57 9.61 -10.45
CA ALA A 124 9.11 9.59 -10.40
C ALA A 124 8.55 10.82 -9.69
N LEU A 125 9.30 11.37 -8.73
CA LEU A 125 8.99 12.60 -8.01
C LEU A 125 9.92 13.71 -8.51
N ASP A 126 9.65 14.19 -9.73
CA ASP A 126 10.49 15.09 -10.54
C ASP A 126 10.14 16.57 -10.41
N LYS A 127 9.28 16.92 -9.44
CA LYS A 127 8.86 18.29 -9.10
C LYS A 127 8.76 18.44 -7.59
N PRO A 128 8.57 19.66 -7.04
CA PRO A 128 8.26 19.85 -5.64
C PRO A 128 7.00 19.07 -5.26
N ILE A 129 7.09 18.25 -4.21
CA ILE A 129 6.04 17.38 -3.74
C ILE A 129 5.58 17.84 -2.36
N PRO A 130 4.29 18.17 -2.18
CA PRO A 130 3.76 18.45 -0.86
C PRO A 130 3.78 17.18 0.00
N ILE A 131 4.41 17.27 1.16
CA ILE A 131 4.44 16.23 2.19
C ILE A 131 3.93 16.78 3.52
N PRO A 132 3.48 15.91 4.45
CA PRO A 132 3.10 16.33 5.78
C PRO A 132 4.25 17.08 6.50
N LYS A 133 3.99 18.32 6.95
CA LYS A 133 4.99 19.16 7.60
C LYS A 133 5.63 18.49 8.82
N ILE A 134 4.86 17.71 9.58
CA ILE A 134 5.36 16.94 10.71
C ILE A 134 6.48 15.96 10.32
N LEU A 135 6.41 15.37 9.12
CA LEU A 135 7.47 14.47 8.61
C LEU A 135 8.71 15.25 8.22
N HIS A 136 8.54 16.40 7.55
CA HIS A 136 9.65 17.27 7.16
C HIS A 136 10.43 17.72 8.39
N GLU A 137 9.75 18.34 9.36
CA GLU A 137 10.38 18.87 10.56
C GLU A 137 11.11 17.80 11.40
N ASN A 138 10.58 16.57 11.46
CA ASN A 138 11.11 15.57 12.37
C ASN A 138 11.94 14.48 11.68
N LEU A 139 11.67 14.13 10.42
CA LEU A 139 12.36 13.04 9.73
C LEU A 139 13.26 13.50 8.56
N ILE A 140 13.34 14.82 8.32
CA ILE A 140 14.30 15.42 7.40
C ILE A 140 15.18 16.43 8.18
N GLU A 141 14.60 17.51 8.75
CA GLU A 141 15.37 18.58 9.41
C GLU A 141 16.01 18.08 10.72
N ASN A 142 15.24 17.41 11.58
CA ASN A 142 15.73 16.90 12.88
C ASN A 142 15.91 15.37 12.85
N ARG A 143 16.42 14.85 11.74
CA ARG A 143 16.57 13.41 11.50
C ARG A 143 17.51 12.75 12.49
N GLU A 144 18.57 13.43 12.87
CA GLU A 144 19.59 12.90 13.80
C GLU A 144 19.08 12.79 15.24
N GLU A 145 18.08 13.58 15.61
CA GLU A 145 17.51 13.58 16.96
C GLU A 145 16.40 12.52 17.11
N ASN A 146 15.67 12.23 16.02
CA ASN A 146 14.46 11.41 16.06
C ASN A 146 14.68 10.02 15.48
N THR A 147 14.02 9.02 16.07
CA THR A 147 14.05 7.64 15.61
C THR A 147 12.86 7.35 14.69
N TYR A 148 13.12 6.73 13.56
CA TYR A 148 12.10 6.31 12.60
C TYR A 148 12.03 4.78 12.50
N ILE A 149 10.98 4.18 13.07
CA ILE A 149 10.71 2.74 13.03
C ILE A 149 9.57 2.48 12.06
N ASN A 150 9.76 1.52 11.17
CA ASN A 150 8.80 1.13 10.15
C ASN A 150 8.16 -0.21 10.54
N LEU A 151 6.83 -0.26 10.60
CA LEU A 151 6.02 -1.44 10.92
C LEU A 151 5.18 -1.86 9.71
N PRO A 152 5.80 -2.36 8.62
CA PRO A 152 5.07 -2.76 7.42
C PRO A 152 4.31 -4.07 7.63
N LYS A 153 3.24 -4.27 6.85
CA LYS A 153 2.57 -5.57 6.68
C LYS A 153 3.18 -6.29 5.49
N LEU A 154 3.67 -7.51 5.68
CA LEU A 154 4.16 -8.33 4.58
C LEU A 154 2.97 -8.86 3.77
N LYS A 155 2.91 -8.54 2.48
CA LYS A 155 1.84 -8.99 1.58
C LYS A 155 2.23 -8.81 0.12
N THR A 156 1.53 -9.52 -0.78
CA THR A 156 1.69 -9.28 -2.21
C THR A 156 1.13 -7.91 -2.62
N HIS A 157 1.54 -7.42 -3.78
CA HIS A 157 1.06 -6.17 -4.35
C HIS A 157 0.95 -6.26 -5.87
N LEU A 158 -0.23 -5.97 -6.42
CA LEU A 158 -0.54 -6.13 -7.86
C LEU A 158 0.45 -5.43 -8.79
N GLN A 159 0.97 -4.28 -8.40
CA GLN A 159 1.84 -3.45 -9.25
C GLN A 159 3.32 -3.66 -8.94
N ALA A 160 3.69 -3.65 -7.67
CA ALA A 160 5.08 -3.65 -7.22
C ALA A 160 5.61 -5.05 -6.83
N GLY A 161 4.78 -6.10 -6.94
CA GLY A 161 5.11 -7.46 -6.51
C GLY A 161 4.74 -7.71 -5.07
N MET A 162 5.29 -6.94 -4.14
CA MET A 162 4.96 -7.03 -2.73
C MET A 162 4.93 -5.67 -2.03
N THR A 163 4.37 -5.63 -0.84
CA THR A 163 4.51 -4.56 0.16
C THR A 163 5.35 -5.10 1.30
N ASN A 164 6.41 -4.37 1.63
CA ASN A 164 7.24 -4.58 2.80
C ASN A 164 7.93 -3.25 3.17
N CYS A 165 9.14 -3.22 3.71
CA CYS A 165 9.82 -2.05 4.26
C CYS A 165 9.87 -0.86 3.30
N ILE A 166 10.40 -1.07 2.08
CA ILE A 166 10.61 0.00 1.09
C ILE A 166 9.28 0.49 0.54
N LYS A 167 8.40 -0.43 0.08
CA LYS A 167 7.11 -0.05 -0.51
C LYS A 167 6.18 0.63 0.51
N ASN A 168 6.32 0.33 1.81
CA ASN A 168 5.52 0.95 2.86
C ASN A 168 5.73 2.48 2.93
N GLN A 169 6.89 2.99 2.50
CA GLN A 169 7.18 4.43 2.47
C GLN A 169 6.25 5.23 1.55
N HIS A 170 5.58 4.57 0.58
CA HIS A 170 4.59 5.22 -0.29
C HIS A 170 3.42 5.86 0.49
N GLY A 171 3.10 5.34 1.68
CA GLY A 171 2.12 5.93 2.60
C GLY A 171 2.56 7.23 3.28
N LEU A 172 3.74 7.79 2.96
CA LEU A 172 4.15 9.13 3.43
C LEU A 172 3.59 10.26 2.56
N LEU A 173 3.13 9.93 1.34
CA LEU A 173 2.60 10.87 0.36
C LEU A 173 1.10 11.11 0.57
N TYR A 174 0.60 12.27 0.14
CA TYR A 174 -0.84 12.51 -0.02
C TYR A 174 -1.40 11.79 -1.25
N ASP A 175 -2.72 11.77 -1.40
CA ASP A 175 -3.39 11.01 -2.47
C ASP A 175 -3.00 11.49 -3.87
N ASP A 176 -2.91 12.80 -4.11
CA ASP A 176 -2.52 13.36 -5.41
C ASP A 176 -1.11 12.90 -5.81
N GLU A 177 -0.18 12.89 -4.85
CA GLU A 177 1.20 12.49 -5.07
C GLU A 177 1.34 10.97 -5.16
N LYS A 178 0.46 10.21 -4.50
CA LYS A 178 0.38 8.76 -4.73
C LYS A 178 -0.03 8.42 -6.14
N VAL A 179 -1.01 9.14 -6.69
CA VAL A 179 -1.49 8.95 -8.07
C VAL A 179 -0.46 9.48 -9.09
N TYR A 180 0.16 10.64 -8.82
CA TYR A 180 1.14 11.24 -9.71
C TYR A 180 2.25 10.24 -10.07
N ASN A 181 2.50 10.02 -11.35
CA ASN A 181 3.47 9.05 -11.85
C ASN A 181 3.38 7.65 -11.21
N HIS A 182 2.18 7.17 -10.86
CA HIS A 182 2.01 5.88 -10.19
C HIS A 182 2.50 4.68 -11.03
N HIS A 183 2.53 4.81 -12.35
CA HIS A 183 3.10 3.79 -13.24
C HIS A 183 4.61 3.59 -13.03
N LEU A 184 5.30 4.55 -12.40
CA LEU A 184 6.70 4.48 -11.96
C LEU A 184 6.82 4.12 -10.47
N ILE A 185 5.93 3.30 -9.95
CA ILE A 185 5.84 3.00 -8.51
C ILE A 185 7.15 2.46 -7.93
N ASN A 186 7.91 1.68 -8.70
CA ASN A 186 9.17 1.13 -8.24
C ASN A 186 10.24 2.22 -8.06
N GLU A 187 10.33 3.13 -9.01
CA GLU A 187 11.22 4.29 -8.96
C GLU A 187 10.77 5.29 -7.87
N LYS A 188 9.45 5.49 -7.75
CA LYS A 188 8.86 6.41 -6.77
C LYS A 188 9.19 6.02 -5.32
N VAL A 189 9.13 4.75 -4.97
CA VAL A 189 9.46 4.31 -3.60
C VAL A 189 10.95 4.47 -3.29
N ILE A 190 11.82 4.46 -4.31
CA ILE A 190 13.24 4.78 -4.17
C ILE A 190 13.44 6.28 -3.95
N ASP A 191 12.75 7.12 -4.73
CA ASP A 191 12.78 8.58 -4.52
C ASP A 191 12.40 8.94 -3.08
N ILE A 192 11.36 8.26 -2.52
CA ILE A 192 10.95 8.45 -1.12
C ILE A 192 12.00 7.93 -0.15
N LEU A 193 12.59 6.76 -0.41
CA LEU A 193 13.57 6.12 0.47
C LEU A 193 14.83 6.99 0.65
N ARG A 194 15.25 7.76 -0.37
CA ARG A 194 16.39 8.70 -0.26
C ARG A 194 16.19 9.75 0.83
N LYS A 195 14.94 10.13 1.12
CA LYS A 195 14.60 11.14 2.14
C LYS A 195 14.17 10.50 3.47
N PHE A 196 13.52 9.33 3.40
CA PHE A 196 12.83 8.71 4.52
C PHE A 196 13.27 7.25 4.73
N LYS A 197 14.59 7.01 4.84
CA LYS A 197 15.09 5.68 5.19
C LYS A 197 14.82 5.41 6.68
N PRO A 198 14.13 4.29 7.04
CA PRO A 198 13.92 3.92 8.43
C PRO A 198 15.24 3.56 9.14
N ASP A 199 15.32 3.82 10.45
CA ASP A 199 16.42 3.34 11.31
C ASP A 199 16.26 1.84 11.58
N PHE A 200 15.00 1.41 11.76
CA PHE A 200 14.66 0.03 12.09
C PHE A 200 13.35 -0.40 11.47
N ASN A 201 13.24 -1.66 11.14
CA ASN A 201 12.04 -2.26 10.58
C ASN A 201 11.62 -3.46 11.43
N ILE A 202 10.33 -3.53 11.78
CA ILE A 202 9.69 -4.72 12.33
C ILE A 202 8.51 -5.06 11.42
N VAL A 203 8.69 -6.07 10.60
CA VAL A 203 7.70 -6.51 9.61
C VAL A 203 6.66 -7.40 10.28
N ASP A 204 5.40 -7.02 10.17
CA ASP A 204 4.29 -7.87 10.52
C ASP A 204 4.04 -8.89 9.39
N ALA A 205 4.47 -10.11 9.64
CA ALA A 205 4.16 -11.31 8.86
C ALA A 205 3.35 -12.32 9.69
N THR A 206 2.59 -11.86 10.68
CA THR A 206 1.67 -12.74 11.44
C THR A 206 0.64 -13.39 10.53
N SER A 207 0.23 -12.68 9.51
CA SER A 207 -0.49 -13.16 8.34
C SER A 207 -0.05 -12.40 7.10
N VAL A 208 -0.23 -13.00 5.93
CA VAL A 208 0.05 -12.39 4.63
C VAL A 208 -1.17 -12.42 3.73
N VAL A 209 -1.17 -11.59 2.68
CA VAL A 209 -2.26 -11.56 1.69
C VAL A 209 -1.71 -11.94 0.32
N ASP A 210 -2.35 -12.90 -0.34
CA ASP A 210 -2.08 -13.24 -1.74
C ASP A 210 -2.97 -12.44 -2.70
N TYR A 211 -2.61 -12.42 -3.98
CA TYR A 211 -3.33 -11.80 -5.11
C TYR A 211 -3.54 -10.28 -5.00
N GLY A 212 -2.85 -9.61 -4.12
CA GLY A 212 -2.93 -8.15 -4.00
C GLY A 212 -2.69 -7.65 -2.59
N HIS A 213 -3.08 -6.41 -2.34
CA HIS A 213 -2.82 -5.74 -1.08
C HIS A 213 -4.02 -5.77 -0.11
N ILE A 214 -5.10 -6.50 -0.47
CA ILE A 214 -6.32 -6.67 0.31
C ILE A 214 -6.80 -8.10 0.09
N ALA A 215 -7.19 -8.80 1.15
CA ALA A 215 -7.85 -10.09 1.05
C ALA A 215 -9.31 -9.90 0.64
N MET A 216 -9.61 -9.98 -0.66
CA MET A 216 -10.99 -9.91 -1.18
C MET A 216 -11.77 -11.19 -0.85
N LEU A 217 -11.08 -12.32 -0.78
CA LEU A 217 -11.64 -13.60 -0.37
C LEU A 217 -10.91 -14.07 0.90
N PRO A 218 -11.60 -14.75 1.83
CA PRO A 218 -11.00 -15.20 3.08
C PRO A 218 -9.74 -16.05 2.90
N GLU A 219 -9.71 -16.91 1.88
CA GLU A 219 -8.58 -17.78 1.55
C GLU A 219 -7.33 -17.05 1.06
N TRP A 220 -7.44 -15.76 0.72
CA TRP A 220 -6.29 -14.92 0.37
C TRP A 220 -5.57 -14.38 1.59
N HIS A 221 -6.18 -14.46 2.75
CA HIS A 221 -5.58 -14.10 4.03
C HIS A 221 -4.97 -15.34 4.67
N ILE A 222 -3.65 -15.48 4.58
CA ILE A 222 -2.91 -16.69 4.93
C ILE A 222 -2.19 -16.45 6.26
N PRO A 223 -2.50 -17.20 7.33
CA PRO A 223 -1.72 -17.18 8.56
C PRO A 223 -0.26 -17.58 8.27
N MET A 224 0.70 -16.78 8.75
CA MET A 224 2.13 -17.08 8.61
C MET A 224 2.84 -17.18 9.95
N GLY A 225 2.46 -16.35 10.93
CA GLY A 225 2.94 -16.43 12.30
C GLY A 225 4.40 -16.00 12.47
N LEU A 226 4.85 -14.97 11.75
CA LEU A 226 6.23 -14.47 11.83
C LEU A 226 6.26 -12.95 12.10
N LEU A 227 7.37 -12.50 12.73
CA LEU A 227 7.89 -11.15 12.63
C LEU A 227 9.28 -11.22 11.99
N LEU A 228 9.63 -10.19 11.20
CA LEU A 228 10.99 -10.01 10.69
C LEU A 228 11.51 -8.66 11.18
N SER A 229 12.80 -8.56 11.53
CA SER A 229 13.37 -7.27 11.89
C SER A 229 14.77 -7.06 11.30
N GLY A 230 15.15 -5.79 11.13
CA GLY A 230 16.45 -5.41 10.61
C GLY A 230 16.60 -3.91 10.38
N THR A 231 17.86 -3.45 10.29
CA THR A 231 18.23 -2.06 10.02
C THR A 231 18.41 -1.79 8.52
N ASP A 232 18.64 -2.83 7.71
CA ASP A 232 18.75 -2.74 6.25
C ASP A 232 17.40 -3.10 5.61
N PRO A 233 16.63 -2.11 5.09
CA PRO A 233 15.32 -2.37 4.51
C PRO A 233 15.39 -3.22 3.23
N VAL A 234 16.50 -3.19 2.50
CA VAL A 234 16.70 -4.00 1.28
C VAL A 234 16.88 -5.46 1.63
N ALA A 235 17.70 -5.75 2.65
CA ALA A 235 17.92 -7.11 3.14
C ALA A 235 16.62 -7.71 3.72
N VAL A 236 15.88 -6.92 4.52
CA VAL A 236 14.58 -7.36 5.08
C VAL A 236 13.56 -7.63 3.97
N ASP A 237 13.50 -6.77 2.94
CA ASP A 237 12.61 -6.96 1.79
C ASP A 237 13.01 -8.20 0.96
N THR A 238 14.33 -8.45 0.80
CA THR A 238 14.84 -9.64 0.12
C THR A 238 14.43 -10.92 0.83
N VAL A 239 14.57 -10.97 2.16
CA VAL A 239 14.11 -12.11 2.97
C VAL A 239 12.60 -12.27 2.89
N GLY A 240 11.84 -11.18 2.98
CA GLY A 240 10.39 -11.17 2.81
C GLY A 240 9.95 -11.73 1.44
N ALA A 241 10.64 -11.34 0.35
CA ALA A 241 10.38 -11.87 -0.99
C ALA A 241 10.60 -13.40 -1.07
N LYS A 242 11.68 -13.90 -0.47
CA LYS A 242 11.96 -15.35 -0.39
C LYS A 242 10.87 -16.10 0.37
N LEU A 243 10.41 -15.56 1.50
CA LEU A 243 9.31 -16.13 2.29
C LEU A 243 7.99 -16.18 1.51
N LEU A 244 7.70 -15.18 0.66
CA LEU A 244 6.50 -15.16 -0.18
C LEU A 244 6.64 -16.00 -1.47
N GLY A 245 7.83 -16.53 -1.79
CA GLY A 245 8.08 -17.22 -3.04
C GLY A 245 8.07 -16.30 -4.26
N ILE A 246 8.49 -15.04 -4.09
CA ILE A 246 8.56 -14.03 -5.16
C ILE A 246 10.03 -13.87 -5.57
N ASP A 247 10.35 -14.26 -6.80
CA ASP A 247 11.75 -14.28 -7.27
C ASP A 247 12.29 -12.89 -7.60
N GLU A 248 11.46 -12.01 -8.18
CA GLU A 248 11.88 -10.68 -8.63
C GLU A 248 10.95 -9.58 -8.13
N VAL A 249 11.54 -8.63 -7.41
CA VAL A 249 10.89 -7.39 -6.97
C VAL A 249 11.73 -6.21 -7.43
N LYS A 250 11.27 -5.49 -8.45
CA LYS A 250 12.05 -4.45 -9.13
C LYS A 250 12.58 -3.36 -8.19
N TYR A 251 11.79 -2.91 -7.22
CA TYR A 251 12.24 -1.85 -6.32
C TYR A 251 13.34 -2.32 -5.35
N ILE A 252 13.42 -3.63 -5.01
CA ILE A 252 14.53 -4.17 -4.21
C ILE A 252 15.83 -4.05 -4.99
N GLN A 253 15.82 -4.42 -6.28
CA GLN A 253 17.00 -4.28 -7.14
C GLN A 253 17.42 -2.82 -7.27
N LEU A 254 16.47 -1.92 -7.56
CA LEU A 254 16.75 -0.48 -7.67
C LEU A 254 17.35 0.10 -6.39
N ALA A 255 16.83 -0.31 -5.22
CA ALA A 255 17.36 0.13 -3.93
C ALA A 255 18.79 -0.36 -3.67
N ALA A 256 19.08 -1.60 -4.05
CA ALA A 256 20.43 -2.16 -3.94
C ALA A 256 21.40 -1.47 -4.90
N ASP A 257 21.00 -1.22 -6.15
CA ASP A 257 21.80 -0.52 -7.16
C ASP A 257 22.18 0.90 -6.71
N GLU A 258 21.32 1.56 -5.92
CA GLU A 258 21.59 2.87 -5.32
C GLU A 258 22.32 2.81 -3.96
N GLY A 259 22.70 1.62 -3.50
CA GLY A 259 23.47 1.44 -2.26
C GLY A 259 22.67 1.59 -0.96
N PHE A 260 21.33 1.45 -1.00
CA PHE A 260 20.50 1.52 0.22
C PHE A 260 20.60 0.28 1.10
N GLY A 261 21.10 -0.84 0.57
CA GLY A 261 21.30 -2.09 1.28
C GLY A 261 21.67 -3.25 0.36
N ILE A 262 21.63 -4.47 0.88
CA ILE A 262 22.07 -5.69 0.20
C ILE A 262 20.87 -6.54 -0.21
N ASN A 263 20.78 -6.88 -1.51
CA ASN A 263 19.76 -7.78 -2.05
C ASN A 263 20.28 -9.17 -2.43
N LYS A 264 21.56 -9.45 -2.24
CA LYS A 264 22.14 -10.78 -2.43
C LYS A 264 21.83 -11.63 -1.20
N PHE A 265 20.90 -12.56 -1.35
CA PHE A 265 20.39 -13.38 -0.26
C PHE A 265 21.47 -14.11 0.51
N GLU A 266 22.51 -14.60 -0.18
CA GLU A 266 23.63 -15.34 0.40
C GLU A 266 24.51 -14.47 1.29
N GLU A 267 24.54 -13.15 1.06
CA GLU A 267 25.31 -12.18 1.85
C GLU A 267 24.55 -11.70 3.10
N ILE A 268 23.27 -12.07 3.26
CA ILE A 268 22.42 -11.69 4.41
C ILE A 268 22.60 -12.71 5.54
N ASN A 269 22.95 -12.22 6.72
CA ASN A 269 22.95 -13.00 7.94
C ASN A 269 21.52 -13.16 8.47
N ILE A 270 21.02 -14.40 8.56
CA ILE A 270 19.65 -14.68 9.02
C ILE A 270 19.70 -15.31 10.40
N LEU A 271 19.08 -14.67 11.37
CA LEU A 271 18.97 -15.14 12.74
C LEU A 271 17.51 -15.58 13.06
N PRO A 272 17.31 -16.53 13.97
CA PRO A 272 18.34 -17.36 14.62
C PRO A 272 18.95 -18.38 13.66
N THR A 273 18.25 -18.76 12.59
CA THR A 273 18.71 -19.73 11.62
C THR A 273 18.08 -19.54 10.25
N ARG A 274 18.79 -19.90 9.19
CA ARG A 274 18.34 -19.77 7.78
C ARG A 274 17.26 -20.80 7.42
N GLU A 275 17.20 -21.94 8.12
CA GLU A 275 16.22 -23.01 7.90
C GLU A 275 14.76 -22.52 8.09
N LEU A 276 14.54 -21.43 8.85
CA LEU A 276 13.22 -20.83 9.00
C LEU A 276 12.64 -20.35 7.65
N ILE A 277 13.49 -19.99 6.68
CA ILE A 277 13.02 -19.63 5.35
C ILE A 277 12.30 -20.80 4.70
N ASP A 278 12.94 -21.98 4.68
CA ASP A 278 12.36 -23.18 4.04
C ASP A 278 11.12 -23.68 4.80
N GLN A 279 11.12 -23.55 6.13
CA GLN A 279 10.00 -23.94 6.98
C GLN A 279 8.74 -23.10 6.74
N TYR A 280 8.90 -21.78 6.51
CA TYR A 280 7.78 -20.84 6.41
C TYR A 280 7.53 -20.32 4.98
N LYS A 281 8.33 -20.73 4.01
CA LYS A 281 8.21 -20.29 2.62
C LYS A 281 6.83 -20.66 2.06
N LEU A 282 6.19 -19.64 1.48
CA LEU A 282 4.96 -19.78 0.70
C LEU A 282 5.29 -19.72 -0.80
N GLN A 283 4.30 -20.07 -1.62
CA GLN A 283 4.35 -19.86 -3.05
C GLN A 283 3.13 -19.05 -3.43
N LEU A 284 3.26 -17.71 -3.40
CA LEU A 284 2.14 -16.82 -3.68
C LEU A 284 2.02 -16.49 -5.17
N HIS A 285 0.79 -16.16 -5.59
CA HIS A 285 0.41 -16.08 -7.01
C HIS A 285 -0.03 -14.69 -7.44
N TRP A 286 0.55 -13.65 -6.86
CA TRP A 286 0.20 -12.24 -7.07
C TRP A 286 0.03 -11.79 -8.55
N LYS A 287 0.59 -12.56 -9.51
CA LYS A 287 0.56 -12.22 -10.94
C LYS A 287 -0.78 -12.55 -11.61
N ASN A 288 -1.49 -13.55 -11.13
CA ASN A 288 -2.66 -14.13 -11.78
C ASN A 288 -3.84 -14.17 -10.81
N VAL A 289 -4.46 -13.03 -10.60
CA VAL A 289 -5.61 -12.92 -9.69
C VAL A 289 -6.81 -13.70 -10.24
N PRO A 290 -7.37 -14.66 -9.49
CA PRO A 290 -8.41 -15.58 -9.98
C PRO A 290 -9.83 -14.99 -9.92
N LEU A 291 -9.97 -13.68 -9.89
CA LEU A 291 -11.28 -13.03 -9.88
C LEU A 291 -11.89 -12.99 -11.27
N LYS A 292 -13.17 -13.28 -11.32
CA LYS A 292 -14.00 -13.07 -12.50
C LYS A 292 -14.83 -11.81 -12.32
N SER A 293 -14.92 -11.00 -13.37
CA SER A 293 -15.88 -9.90 -13.42
C SER A 293 -17.32 -10.43 -13.32
N SER A 294 -18.25 -9.57 -12.92
CA SER A 294 -19.68 -9.83 -13.06
C SER A 294 -20.01 -10.27 -14.50
N LYS A 295 -21.08 -11.06 -14.67
CA LYS A 295 -21.56 -11.52 -15.99
C LYS A 295 -21.78 -10.40 -17.00
N ASN A 296 -22.14 -9.22 -16.51
CA ASN A 296 -22.47 -8.04 -17.32
C ASN A 296 -21.27 -7.10 -17.52
N VAL A 297 -20.11 -7.44 -16.96
CA VAL A 297 -18.91 -6.58 -17.01
C VAL A 297 -17.82 -7.30 -17.77
N VAL A 298 -17.32 -6.65 -18.82
CA VAL A 298 -16.26 -7.19 -19.69
C VAL A 298 -15.02 -6.31 -19.57
N LEU A 299 -13.86 -6.94 -19.52
CA LEU A 299 -12.57 -6.26 -19.60
C LEU A 299 -11.87 -6.67 -20.91
N VAL A 300 -11.80 -5.75 -21.86
CA VAL A 300 -11.07 -5.91 -23.12
C VAL A 300 -9.65 -5.43 -22.94
N ARG A 301 -8.69 -6.31 -23.19
CA ARG A 301 -7.27 -6.05 -23.04
C ARG A 301 -6.58 -6.04 -24.41
N GLY A 302 -5.87 -4.96 -24.71
CA GLY A 302 -5.01 -4.89 -25.90
C GLY A 302 -3.93 -5.99 -25.91
N LYS A 303 -3.71 -6.59 -27.08
CA LYS A 303 -2.84 -7.77 -27.28
C LYS A 303 -1.35 -7.42 -27.32
N GLU A 304 -0.99 -6.18 -27.74
CA GLU A 304 0.41 -5.75 -27.88
C GLU A 304 1.02 -5.34 -26.54
N LYS A 305 0.29 -4.57 -25.75
CA LYS A 305 0.82 -4.01 -24.49
C LYS A 305 -0.26 -3.78 -23.46
N ALA A 306 -0.06 -4.31 -22.28
CA ALA A 306 -0.78 -3.91 -21.07
C ALA A 306 0.20 -3.95 -19.89
N CYS A 307 0.69 -2.77 -19.49
CA CYS A 307 1.71 -2.68 -18.43
C CYS A 307 1.12 -3.03 -17.06
N ARG A 308 1.93 -3.73 -16.26
CA ARG A 308 1.50 -4.20 -14.94
C ARG A 308 1.22 -3.06 -13.97
N THR A 309 2.09 -2.04 -13.97
CA THR A 309 2.03 -0.90 -13.06
C THR A 309 0.97 0.14 -13.40
N GLY A 310 0.27 -0.02 -14.52
CA GLY A 310 -0.82 0.86 -14.96
C GLY A 310 -2.05 0.07 -15.38
N CYS A 311 -2.11 -0.34 -16.63
CA CYS A 311 -3.31 -0.96 -17.24
C CYS A 311 -3.84 -2.18 -16.48
N LEU A 312 -2.96 -3.15 -16.13
CA LEU A 312 -3.40 -4.37 -15.44
C LEU A 312 -3.89 -4.07 -14.02
N ALA A 313 -3.27 -3.13 -13.31
CA ALA A 313 -3.72 -2.74 -11.98
C ALA A 313 -5.10 -2.08 -12.01
N LEU A 314 -5.36 -1.21 -12.99
CA LEU A 314 -6.68 -0.60 -13.17
C LEU A 314 -7.72 -1.61 -13.64
N GLY A 315 -7.34 -2.54 -14.54
CA GLY A 315 -8.18 -3.66 -14.92
C GLY A 315 -8.56 -4.53 -13.73
N MET A 316 -7.61 -4.82 -12.84
CA MET A 316 -7.90 -5.55 -11.61
C MET A 316 -8.81 -4.77 -10.66
N ALA A 317 -8.61 -3.47 -10.49
CA ALA A 317 -9.52 -2.63 -9.72
C ALA A 317 -10.95 -2.66 -10.31
N PHE A 318 -11.07 -2.61 -11.62
CA PHE A 318 -12.34 -2.75 -12.31
C PHE A 318 -13.05 -4.08 -12.00
N ILE A 319 -12.31 -5.20 -12.03
CA ILE A 319 -12.84 -6.52 -11.66
C ILE A 319 -13.21 -6.56 -10.16
N LEU A 320 -12.35 -6.05 -9.27
CA LEU A 320 -12.60 -6.01 -7.84
C LEU A 320 -13.88 -5.27 -7.47
N PHE A 321 -14.13 -4.12 -8.11
CA PHE A 321 -15.34 -3.34 -7.86
C PHE A 321 -16.63 -3.99 -8.34
N THR A 322 -16.54 -4.95 -9.28
CA THR A 322 -17.69 -5.59 -9.91
C THR A 322 -17.84 -7.08 -9.56
N HIS A 323 -16.89 -7.63 -8.80
CA HIS A 323 -16.91 -9.05 -8.42
C HIS A 323 -18.14 -9.36 -7.54
N ASP A 324 -18.86 -10.43 -7.88
CA ASP A 324 -20.06 -10.91 -7.17
C ASP A 324 -21.17 -9.86 -6.97
N ILE A 325 -21.19 -8.83 -7.82
CA ILE A 325 -22.21 -7.79 -7.78
C ILE A 325 -23.07 -7.90 -9.03
N ASP A 326 -24.39 -7.91 -8.88
CA ASP A 326 -25.31 -7.72 -9.99
C ASP A 326 -25.26 -6.25 -10.40
N CYS A 327 -24.68 -5.99 -11.57
CA CYS A 327 -24.44 -4.65 -12.09
C CYS A 327 -24.90 -4.51 -13.54
N ALA A 328 -25.11 -3.26 -13.96
CA ALA A 328 -25.46 -2.95 -15.35
C ALA A 328 -24.29 -3.31 -16.29
N PRO A 329 -24.57 -3.61 -17.57
CA PRO A 329 -23.54 -3.87 -18.56
C PRO A 329 -22.53 -2.71 -18.63
N CYS A 330 -21.23 -3.05 -18.63
CA CYS A 330 -20.14 -2.09 -18.74
C CYS A 330 -18.89 -2.75 -19.32
N VAL A 331 -18.16 -2.04 -20.16
CA VAL A 331 -16.93 -2.55 -20.82
C VAL A 331 -15.74 -1.69 -20.41
N GLY A 332 -14.78 -2.28 -19.72
CA GLY A 332 -13.47 -1.69 -19.47
C GLY A 332 -12.52 -2.00 -20.62
N VAL A 333 -11.78 -1.01 -21.09
CA VAL A 333 -10.81 -1.16 -22.19
C VAL A 333 -9.45 -0.66 -21.73
N ILE A 334 -8.42 -1.52 -21.78
CA ILE A 334 -7.07 -1.23 -21.28
C ILE A 334 -5.99 -1.69 -22.25
N GLY A 335 -4.86 -1.01 -22.26
CA GLY A 335 -3.67 -1.43 -23.00
C GLY A 335 -3.57 -0.86 -24.41
N LYS A 336 -2.96 -1.62 -25.33
CA LYS A 336 -2.73 -1.27 -26.73
C LYS A 336 -2.80 -2.54 -27.60
N GLY A 337 -3.14 -2.40 -28.89
CA GLY A 337 -3.28 -3.50 -29.83
C GLY A 337 -4.66 -4.16 -29.75
N HIS A 338 -5.72 -3.35 -29.82
CA HIS A 338 -7.10 -3.85 -29.74
C HIS A 338 -7.63 -4.28 -31.11
N ASP A 339 -8.38 -5.38 -31.07
CA ASP A 339 -9.20 -5.79 -32.20
C ASP A 339 -10.56 -5.03 -32.13
N THR A 340 -10.80 -4.15 -33.11
CA THR A 340 -12.03 -3.37 -33.14
C THR A 340 -13.27 -4.24 -33.39
N THR A 341 -13.12 -5.41 -33.99
CA THR A 341 -14.24 -6.35 -34.17
C THR A 341 -14.71 -6.93 -32.84
N GLU A 342 -13.79 -7.17 -31.89
CA GLU A 342 -14.14 -7.55 -30.53
C GLU A 342 -14.91 -6.43 -29.81
N LEU A 343 -14.49 -5.17 -30.00
CA LEU A 343 -15.17 -4.02 -29.41
C LEU A 343 -16.56 -3.81 -30.00
N ASP A 344 -16.76 -4.11 -31.29
CA ASP A 344 -18.05 -4.00 -31.96
C ASP A 344 -19.10 -4.99 -31.42
N MET A 345 -18.70 -6.11 -30.83
CA MET A 345 -19.60 -7.06 -30.20
C MET A 345 -20.27 -6.53 -28.91
N HIS A 346 -19.79 -5.43 -28.37
CA HIS A 346 -20.29 -4.89 -27.13
C HIS A 346 -21.07 -3.58 -27.32
N PRO A 347 -22.27 -3.47 -26.72
CA PRO A 347 -23.08 -2.24 -26.81
C PRO A 347 -22.58 -1.09 -25.94
N GLY A 348 -21.60 -1.32 -25.07
CA GLY A 348 -21.15 -0.35 -24.06
C GLY A 348 -22.07 -0.30 -22.83
N PRO A 349 -21.94 0.71 -21.96
CA PRO A 349 -20.99 1.82 -22.03
C PRO A 349 -19.52 1.40 -21.91
N PHE A 350 -18.63 2.17 -22.52
CA PHE A 350 -17.20 1.89 -22.53
C PHE A 350 -16.43 2.82 -21.57
N ILE A 351 -15.51 2.27 -20.77
CA ILE A 351 -14.52 3.01 -19.99
C ILE A 351 -13.14 2.70 -20.58
N VAL A 352 -12.66 3.59 -21.44
CA VAL A 352 -11.35 3.48 -22.10
C VAL A 352 -10.30 4.08 -21.16
N ASN A 353 -9.43 3.23 -20.62
CA ASN A 353 -8.58 3.57 -19.51
C ASN A 353 -7.10 3.49 -19.84
N GLY A 354 -6.40 4.57 -19.56
CA GLY A 354 -4.97 4.76 -19.80
C GLY A 354 -4.65 5.39 -21.15
N PRO A 355 -3.54 6.18 -21.20
CA PRO A 355 -3.20 6.97 -22.39
C PRO A 355 -2.94 6.12 -23.63
N CYS A 356 -2.47 4.87 -23.49
CA CYS A 356 -2.27 3.98 -24.64
C CYS A 356 -3.60 3.62 -25.31
N ALA A 357 -4.60 3.16 -24.54
CA ALA A 357 -5.92 2.80 -25.05
C ALA A 357 -6.66 4.03 -25.60
N VAL A 358 -6.59 5.16 -24.89
CA VAL A 358 -7.22 6.42 -25.33
C VAL A 358 -6.61 6.90 -26.64
N SER A 359 -5.28 6.94 -26.75
CA SER A 359 -4.58 7.37 -27.97
C SER A 359 -4.94 6.49 -29.18
N GLU A 360 -5.04 5.19 -28.99
CA GLU A 360 -5.36 4.22 -30.03
C GLU A 360 -6.81 4.28 -30.47
N LEU A 361 -7.74 4.31 -29.52
CA LEU A 361 -9.15 4.04 -29.79
C LEU A 361 -10.05 5.29 -29.85
N LYS A 362 -9.55 6.47 -29.52
CA LYS A 362 -10.38 7.68 -29.49
C LYS A 362 -11.08 7.94 -30.84
N ASN A 363 -10.35 7.90 -31.92
CA ASN A 363 -10.92 8.12 -33.27
C ASN A 363 -11.94 7.04 -33.65
N TYR A 364 -11.67 5.77 -33.33
CA TYR A 364 -12.57 4.66 -33.52
C TYR A 364 -13.92 4.90 -32.79
N PHE A 365 -13.88 5.20 -31.50
CA PHE A 365 -15.08 5.43 -30.72
C PHE A 365 -15.82 6.71 -31.11
N GLU A 366 -15.14 7.77 -31.50
CA GLU A 366 -15.80 9.00 -32.01
C GLU A 366 -16.52 8.75 -33.36
N MET A 367 -15.98 7.89 -34.24
CA MET A 367 -16.68 7.45 -35.42
C MET A 367 -17.87 6.56 -35.11
N ARG A 368 -17.70 5.64 -34.14
CA ARG A 368 -18.75 4.76 -33.69
C ARG A 368 -19.92 5.51 -33.05
N LYS A 369 -19.66 6.51 -32.22
CA LYS A 369 -20.69 7.41 -31.65
C LYS A 369 -21.56 8.11 -32.70
N LYS A 370 -21.01 8.41 -33.88
CA LYS A 370 -21.78 9.03 -34.96
C LYS A 370 -22.79 8.05 -35.64
N ARG A 371 -22.51 6.74 -35.57
CA ARG A 371 -23.32 5.68 -36.17
C ARG A 371 -24.27 5.04 -35.17
N GLU A 372 -23.86 4.96 -33.92
CA GLU A 372 -24.54 4.22 -32.87
C GLU A 372 -24.66 5.09 -31.60
N LYS A 373 -25.74 4.89 -30.87
CA LYS A 373 -25.91 5.55 -29.55
C LYS A 373 -25.14 4.79 -28.48
N ILE A 374 -23.84 5.08 -28.33
CA ILE A 374 -22.97 4.49 -27.33
C ILE A 374 -22.42 5.54 -26.41
N ASP A 375 -22.23 5.19 -25.13
CA ASP A 375 -21.54 6.01 -24.14
C ASP A 375 -20.08 5.55 -24.03
N VAL A 376 -19.14 6.50 -24.12
CA VAL A 376 -17.70 6.25 -23.97
C VAL A 376 -17.08 7.30 -23.08
N ILE A 377 -16.33 6.85 -22.09
CA ILE A 377 -15.51 7.69 -21.20
C ILE A 377 -14.04 7.39 -21.43
N TYR A 378 -13.24 8.44 -21.48
CA TYR A 378 -11.80 8.37 -21.63
C TYR A 378 -11.14 8.80 -20.33
N ILE A 379 -10.39 7.89 -19.69
CA ILE A 379 -9.52 8.17 -18.55
C ILE A 379 -8.09 8.20 -19.07
N ASN A 380 -7.56 9.40 -19.30
CA ASN A 380 -6.26 9.60 -19.95
C ASN A 380 -5.09 9.65 -18.96
N ASP A 381 -5.25 9.06 -17.79
CA ASP A 381 -4.20 8.96 -16.78
C ASP A 381 -3.77 7.51 -16.59
N HIS A 382 -2.51 7.30 -16.22
CA HIS A 382 -1.95 5.97 -16.04
C HIS A 382 -2.54 5.21 -14.84
N CYS A 383 -3.05 5.89 -13.83
CA CYS A 383 -3.49 5.24 -12.59
C CYS A 383 -4.51 6.05 -11.79
N ASN A 384 -5.47 6.70 -12.44
CA ASN A 384 -6.50 7.46 -11.76
C ASN A 384 -7.61 6.54 -11.21
N LEU A 385 -7.33 5.93 -10.05
CA LEU A 385 -8.25 5.01 -9.38
C LEU A 385 -9.55 5.73 -8.95
N ALA A 386 -9.48 7.00 -8.54
CA ALA A 386 -10.65 7.78 -8.13
C ALA A 386 -11.61 8.00 -9.31
N GLU A 387 -11.08 8.41 -10.47
CA GLU A 387 -11.88 8.59 -11.68
C GLU A 387 -12.44 7.26 -12.20
N LEU A 388 -11.63 6.19 -12.16
CA LEU A 388 -12.10 4.84 -12.51
C LEU A 388 -13.26 4.43 -11.61
N THR A 389 -13.12 4.53 -10.30
CA THR A 389 -14.15 4.14 -9.32
C THR A 389 -15.45 4.92 -9.53
N LYS A 390 -15.35 6.24 -9.73
CA LYS A 390 -16.50 7.13 -10.03
C LYS A 390 -17.24 6.66 -11.29
N ASN A 391 -16.51 6.34 -12.35
CA ASN A 391 -17.11 5.97 -13.63
C ASN A 391 -17.65 4.54 -13.61
N VAL A 392 -16.96 3.58 -13.02
CA VAL A 392 -17.46 2.22 -12.81
C VAL A 392 -18.76 2.25 -12.00
N ARG A 393 -18.77 3.01 -10.88
CA ARG A 393 -19.99 3.17 -10.08
C ARG A 393 -21.16 3.72 -10.89
N LYS A 394 -20.94 4.77 -11.69
CA LYS A 394 -21.95 5.40 -12.52
C LYS A 394 -22.51 4.46 -13.56
N TYR A 395 -21.65 3.80 -14.33
CA TYR A 395 -22.05 3.03 -15.51
C TYR A 395 -22.45 1.59 -15.18
N ALA A 396 -21.74 0.93 -14.28
CA ALA A 396 -22.14 -0.38 -13.77
C ALA A 396 -23.29 -0.28 -12.74
N LYS A 397 -23.74 0.95 -12.40
CA LYS A 397 -24.81 1.21 -11.42
C LYS A 397 -24.57 0.52 -10.09
N LEU A 398 -23.35 0.54 -9.60
CA LEU A 398 -22.99 -0.10 -8.34
C LEU A 398 -23.78 0.53 -7.17
N PRO A 399 -24.44 -0.28 -6.34
CA PRO A 399 -25.16 0.23 -5.18
C PRO A 399 -24.20 0.83 -4.17
N LEU A 400 -24.64 1.90 -3.49
CA LEU A 400 -23.82 2.56 -2.44
C LEU A 400 -23.42 1.58 -1.33
N SER A 401 -24.27 0.59 -1.05
CA SER A 401 -24.00 -0.48 -0.08
C SER A 401 -22.76 -1.31 -0.39
N THR A 402 -22.31 -1.37 -1.65
CA THR A 402 -21.11 -2.09 -2.06
C THR A 402 -19.85 -1.50 -1.46
N LEU A 403 -19.76 -0.17 -1.45
CA LEU A 403 -18.63 0.53 -0.81
C LEU A 403 -18.62 0.35 0.71
N LEU A 404 -19.80 0.11 1.30
CA LEU A 404 -19.96 -0.08 2.74
C LEU A 404 -19.57 -1.49 3.20
N LYS A 405 -19.70 -2.49 2.32
CA LYS A 405 -19.22 -3.86 2.60
C LYS A 405 -17.71 -3.95 2.73
N LEU A 406 -16.97 -3.00 2.16
CA LEU A 406 -15.52 -2.92 2.22
C LEU A 406 -14.99 -2.31 3.53
N THR A 407 -15.86 -1.87 4.45
CA THR A 407 -15.42 -1.25 5.70
C THR A 407 -15.99 -1.99 6.92
N PRO A 408 -15.15 -2.59 7.79
CA PRO A 408 -15.60 -3.18 9.06
C PRO A 408 -16.04 -2.12 10.08
N VAL A 409 -15.90 -0.83 9.74
CA VAL A 409 -16.37 0.30 10.55
C VAL A 409 -17.86 0.58 10.23
N SER A 410 -18.70 0.76 11.26
CA SER A 410 -20.13 0.98 11.03
C SER A 410 -20.40 2.15 10.06
N PHE A 411 -21.38 2.01 9.20
CA PHE A 411 -21.78 3.00 8.20
C PHE A 411 -21.92 4.41 8.77
N LEU A 412 -22.64 4.55 9.89
CA LEU A 412 -22.86 5.86 10.52
C LEU A 412 -21.55 6.51 10.98
N LYS A 413 -20.61 5.70 11.50
CA LYS A 413 -19.29 6.18 11.93
C LYS A 413 -18.47 6.62 10.72
N THR A 414 -18.48 5.85 9.64
CA THR A 414 -17.78 6.19 8.39
C THR A 414 -18.35 7.48 7.79
N LEU A 415 -19.69 7.59 7.70
CA LEU A 415 -20.35 8.79 7.20
C LEU A 415 -20.03 10.03 8.07
N GLY A 416 -20.07 9.89 9.39
CA GLY A 416 -19.68 10.95 10.32
C GLY A 416 -18.24 11.42 10.13
N LEU A 417 -17.30 10.47 9.93
CA LEU A 417 -15.90 10.79 9.66
C LEU A 417 -15.69 11.47 8.31
N MET A 418 -16.45 11.08 7.29
CA MET A 418 -16.42 11.72 5.96
C MET A 418 -16.91 13.15 6.01
N ILE A 419 -18.04 13.40 6.71
CA ILE A 419 -18.57 14.75 6.93
C ILE A 419 -17.53 15.59 7.68
N TRP A 420 -16.97 15.05 8.76
CA TRP A 420 -15.93 15.72 9.53
C TRP A 420 -14.71 16.08 8.66
N ALA A 421 -14.21 15.15 7.86
CA ALA A 421 -13.05 15.35 6.99
C ALA A 421 -13.27 16.51 5.99
N LYS A 422 -14.49 16.59 5.40
CA LYS A 422 -14.85 17.65 4.46
C LYS A 422 -14.75 19.05 5.08
N PHE A 423 -15.09 19.19 6.36
CA PHE A 423 -15.02 20.46 7.07
C PHE A 423 -13.63 20.80 7.64
N HIS A 424 -12.72 19.83 7.68
CA HIS A 424 -11.39 19.99 8.27
C HIS A 424 -10.24 19.98 7.24
N GLY A 425 -10.57 20.12 5.94
CA GLY A 425 -9.57 20.25 4.88
C GLY A 425 -8.64 19.02 4.75
N VAL A 426 -9.17 17.84 5.02
CA VAL A 426 -8.43 16.60 4.88
C VAL A 426 -8.05 16.37 3.42
N ARG A 427 -6.78 16.08 3.15
CA ARG A 427 -6.25 15.82 1.81
C ARG A 427 -6.50 14.37 1.40
N CYS A 428 -7.73 14.08 1.00
CA CYS A 428 -8.12 12.78 0.49
C CYS A 428 -8.93 12.97 -0.79
N GLN A 429 -8.58 12.27 -1.85
CA GLN A 429 -9.34 12.23 -3.12
C GLN A 429 -10.61 11.40 -2.96
N SER A 430 -11.46 11.69 -1.98
CA SER A 430 -12.71 10.97 -1.86
C SER A 430 -13.59 11.26 -3.08
N GLY A 431 -13.67 10.32 -4.00
CA GLY A 431 -14.62 10.33 -5.13
C GLY A 431 -16.07 10.08 -4.70
N MET A 432 -16.40 10.36 -3.43
CA MET A 432 -17.74 10.22 -2.84
C MET A 432 -18.37 11.55 -2.60
#